data_26c754d506c7207955025640f1cfbeac
#
_entry.id   26c754d506c7207955025640f1cfbeac
#
_cell.length_a   1.000
_cell.length_b   1.000
_cell.length_c   1.000
_cell.angle_alpha   90.00
_cell.angle_beta   90.00
_cell.angle_gamma   90.00
#
_symmetry.space_group_name_H-M   'P 1'
#
loop_
_entity.id
_entity.type
_entity.pdbx_description
1 polymer ?
#
loop_
_entity_poly.entity_id
_entity_poly.type
_entity_poly.pdbx_seq_one_letter_code
_entity_poly.pdbx_strand_id
1 'polypeptide(L)'
;MIKRYFKRLKTEFKGYNAGKFGKDVLAGITVAAVALPLALAFGISSGATAAAGLITALIAGVVIGLLSGASYQISGPTGAMAAILCSLVATYQIQGVFIACFMSGAILLLCGIFKLGGLVQFIPTPVITGFTSGIAIIIAFGQINNLTGLKCEGASTIDKIVSYFNTPQTLNYEAIAIGVCVIVFMLIYPKKLNAIIPSSLMSIIIATALNFIFNFNVGIVGEIPQTLLLNDRLDITAIDFDTVKNLIFPAISIAALGLIESLLCGASAGRMKNEKLDSDQELVAQGIGNMLIPFFGGVPATAAIARTSVAIKSGAQTRIAGVIHSLVLLASMFLLGGVMSKIPMAALAGVLIVTAWRMNEFAVIKDIFGRKIKTAMFQYLITMAATVIFDLTVAIIIGILFSVIMFVLKVSDMTVNVADVDPAKIDIADKDGNLCGTKVVYVTGPLYFGTSNKLSEKLSHLEVDDGGKLIFSMRGVPIADISGVQAMKELCDSLSARKIEIYFSCVQPAVDEMFHRCGLIETYGEERFFWSTDKAMKFIAGETENVCPVCSANTSNTAVTAETVSV
;
A
#
# COMPACT_ATOMS: atom_id res chain seq x y z
N MET A 1 -19.35 -11.28 -6.19
CA MET A 1 -18.74 -11.24 -4.84
C MET A 1 -19.33 -12.32 -3.93
N ILE A 2 -20.63 -12.33 -3.59
CA ILE A 2 -21.28 -13.28 -2.66
C ILE A 2 -21.04 -14.75 -3.02
N LYS A 3 -21.28 -15.17 -4.28
CA LYS A 3 -21.01 -16.56 -4.72
C LYS A 3 -19.55 -16.99 -4.52
N ARG A 4 -18.60 -16.07 -4.75
CA ARG A 4 -17.16 -16.30 -4.58
C ARG A 4 -16.79 -16.45 -3.11
N TYR A 5 -17.37 -15.64 -2.23
CA TYR A 5 -17.21 -15.74 -0.78
C TYR A 5 -17.69 -17.10 -0.24
N PHE A 6 -18.92 -17.52 -0.57
CA PHE A 6 -19.42 -18.83 -0.13
C PHE A 6 -18.61 -20.02 -0.70
N LYS A 7 -18.09 -19.91 -1.94
CA LYS A 7 -17.21 -20.92 -2.51
C LYS A 7 -15.91 -21.03 -1.70
N ARG A 8 -15.34 -19.90 -1.28
CA ARG A 8 -14.15 -19.88 -0.40
C ARG A 8 -14.43 -20.47 0.97
N LEU A 9 -15.52 -20.10 1.62
CA LEU A 9 -15.93 -20.71 2.89
C LEU A 9 -16.03 -22.24 2.76
N LYS A 10 -16.69 -22.73 1.73
CA LYS A 10 -16.79 -24.18 1.48
C LYS A 10 -15.42 -24.84 1.32
N THR A 11 -14.47 -24.17 0.69
CA THR A 11 -13.10 -24.67 0.52
C THR A 11 -12.34 -24.65 1.86
N GLU A 12 -12.45 -23.56 2.61
CA GLU A 12 -11.81 -23.36 3.92
C GLU A 12 -12.23 -24.43 4.93
N PHE A 13 -13.54 -24.72 4.99
CA PHE A 13 -14.08 -25.73 5.91
C PHE A 13 -14.09 -27.15 5.35
N LYS A 14 -13.55 -27.41 4.16
CA LYS A 14 -13.42 -28.74 3.61
C LYS A 14 -12.47 -29.59 4.47
N GLY A 15 -13.01 -30.68 5.05
CA GLY A 15 -12.25 -31.56 5.94
C GLY A 15 -11.90 -30.91 7.28
N TYR A 16 -12.70 -29.95 7.75
CA TYR A 16 -12.60 -29.39 9.09
C TYR A 16 -13.02 -30.43 10.12
N ASN A 17 -12.22 -30.63 11.18
CA ASN A 17 -12.44 -31.64 12.20
C ASN A 17 -12.05 -31.09 13.58
N ALA A 18 -12.30 -31.90 14.64
CA ALA A 18 -11.99 -31.52 16.02
C ALA A 18 -10.51 -31.16 16.25
N GLY A 19 -9.58 -31.81 15.54
CA GLY A 19 -8.15 -31.51 15.65
C GLY A 19 -7.80 -30.13 15.06
N LYS A 20 -8.43 -29.74 13.94
CA LYS A 20 -8.30 -28.39 13.37
C LYS A 20 -8.96 -27.34 14.27
N PHE A 21 -10.14 -27.67 14.82
CA PHE A 21 -10.79 -26.80 15.80
C PHE A 21 -9.92 -26.55 17.03
N GLY A 22 -9.28 -27.59 17.58
CA GLY A 22 -8.35 -27.43 18.70
C GLY A 22 -7.16 -26.51 18.38
N LYS A 23 -6.64 -26.56 17.13
CA LYS A 23 -5.60 -25.62 16.67
C LYS A 23 -6.12 -24.19 16.57
N ASP A 24 -7.33 -23.99 16.07
CA ASP A 24 -7.96 -22.66 16.01
C ASP A 24 -8.22 -22.10 17.41
N VAL A 25 -8.64 -22.94 18.37
CA VAL A 25 -8.79 -22.54 19.78
C VAL A 25 -7.46 -22.09 20.37
N LEU A 26 -6.41 -22.87 20.23
CA LEU A 26 -5.09 -22.55 20.76
C LEU A 26 -4.54 -21.26 20.11
N ALA A 27 -4.67 -21.13 18.79
CA ALA A 27 -4.27 -19.94 18.08
C ALA A 27 -5.06 -18.70 18.51
N GLY A 28 -6.39 -18.82 18.66
CA GLY A 28 -7.25 -17.75 19.14
C GLY A 28 -6.87 -17.25 20.53
N ILE A 29 -6.62 -18.16 21.47
CA ILE A 29 -6.16 -17.81 22.83
C ILE A 29 -4.80 -17.13 22.78
N THR A 30 -3.85 -17.66 22.00
CA THR A 30 -2.51 -17.05 21.86
C THR A 30 -2.58 -15.65 21.27
N VAL A 31 -3.43 -15.46 20.26
CA VAL A 31 -3.65 -14.12 19.66
C VAL A 31 -4.31 -13.17 20.66
N ALA A 32 -5.30 -13.63 21.44
CA ALA A 32 -5.95 -12.81 22.46
C ALA A 32 -4.95 -12.34 23.53
N ALA A 33 -4.03 -13.19 23.93
CA ALA A 33 -2.98 -12.84 24.88
C ALA A 33 -2.04 -11.72 24.38
N VAL A 34 -1.78 -11.65 23.06
CA VAL A 34 -1.03 -10.56 22.44
C VAL A 34 -1.91 -9.32 22.25
N ALA A 35 -3.15 -9.54 21.84
CA ALA A 35 -4.06 -8.47 21.44
C ALA A 35 -4.61 -7.68 22.63
N LEU A 36 -4.80 -8.32 23.79
CA LEU A 36 -5.36 -7.68 24.98
C LEU A 36 -4.61 -6.42 25.39
N PRO A 37 -3.27 -6.48 25.69
CA PRO A 37 -2.53 -5.28 26.05
C PRO A 37 -2.50 -4.23 24.93
N LEU A 38 -2.39 -4.66 23.68
CA LEU A 38 -2.35 -3.75 22.54
C LEU A 38 -3.71 -3.05 22.31
N ALA A 39 -4.82 -3.75 22.52
CA ALA A 39 -6.15 -3.17 22.37
C ALA A 39 -6.39 -2.06 23.42
N LEU A 40 -6.04 -2.34 24.70
CA LEU A 40 -6.11 -1.33 25.76
C LEU A 40 -5.24 -0.11 25.44
N ALA A 41 -3.99 -0.37 25.08
CA ALA A 41 -3.00 0.68 24.80
C ALA A 41 -3.38 1.54 23.58
N PHE A 42 -3.84 0.93 22.48
CA PHE A 42 -4.27 1.68 21.29
C PHE A 42 -5.60 2.42 21.50
N GLY A 43 -6.51 1.89 22.31
CA GLY A 43 -7.70 2.62 22.73
C GLY A 43 -7.34 3.94 23.41
N ILE A 44 -6.46 3.89 24.40
CA ILE A 44 -5.97 5.08 25.12
C ILE A 44 -5.18 6.01 24.19
N SER A 45 -4.27 5.45 23.39
CA SER A 45 -3.44 6.25 22.48
C SER A 45 -4.22 6.95 21.38
N SER A 46 -5.42 6.45 21.05
CA SER A 46 -6.34 7.12 20.12
C SER A 46 -7.11 8.31 20.74
N GLY A 47 -6.88 8.61 22.01
CA GLY A 47 -7.64 9.62 22.74
C GLY A 47 -9.02 9.14 23.25
N ALA A 48 -9.31 7.84 23.06
CA ALA A 48 -10.50 7.18 23.58
C ALA A 48 -10.19 6.47 24.91
N THR A 49 -11.06 5.57 25.33
CA THR A 49 -10.86 4.75 26.54
C THR A 49 -10.20 3.41 26.21
N ALA A 50 -9.59 2.78 27.20
CA ALA A 50 -9.10 1.40 27.08
C ALA A 50 -10.21 0.42 26.66
N ALA A 51 -11.39 0.62 27.20
CA ALA A 51 -12.57 -0.15 26.87
C ALA A 51 -12.97 -0.01 25.39
N ALA A 52 -12.89 1.20 24.83
CA ALA A 52 -13.14 1.44 23.39
C ALA A 52 -12.21 0.61 22.50
N GLY A 53 -10.91 0.55 22.85
CA GLY A 53 -9.96 -0.29 22.12
C GLY A 53 -10.28 -1.79 22.23
N LEU A 54 -10.72 -2.25 23.39
CA LEU A 54 -11.10 -3.64 23.61
C LEU A 54 -12.37 -4.03 22.83
N ILE A 55 -13.40 -3.17 22.87
CA ILE A 55 -14.62 -3.31 22.07
C ILE A 55 -14.29 -3.34 20.57
N THR A 56 -13.41 -2.47 20.11
CA THR A 56 -12.94 -2.50 18.72
C THR A 56 -12.36 -3.85 18.35
N ALA A 57 -11.43 -4.39 19.16
CA ALA A 57 -10.81 -5.68 18.90
C ALA A 57 -11.82 -6.83 18.87
N LEU A 58 -12.82 -6.76 19.76
CA LEU A 58 -13.89 -7.75 19.88
C LEU A 58 -14.79 -7.74 18.64
N ILE A 59 -15.38 -6.59 18.32
CA ILE A 59 -16.31 -6.47 17.19
C ILE A 59 -15.60 -6.71 15.86
N ALA A 60 -14.40 -6.15 15.68
CA ALA A 60 -13.61 -6.37 14.47
C ALA A 60 -13.24 -7.84 14.29
N GLY A 61 -12.80 -8.53 15.34
CA GLY A 61 -12.43 -9.94 15.25
C GLY A 61 -13.60 -10.85 14.90
N VAL A 62 -14.84 -10.54 15.37
CA VAL A 62 -16.03 -11.29 14.97
C VAL A 62 -16.50 -10.86 13.58
N VAL A 63 -16.84 -9.59 13.40
CA VAL A 63 -17.53 -9.12 12.18
C VAL A 63 -16.58 -9.13 10.98
N ILE A 64 -15.45 -8.46 11.11
CA ILE A 64 -14.46 -8.40 10.01
C ILE A 64 -13.86 -9.79 9.79
N GLY A 65 -13.50 -10.52 10.86
CA GLY A 65 -12.94 -11.85 10.76
C GLY A 65 -13.85 -12.83 10.02
N LEU A 66 -15.16 -12.85 10.32
CA LEU A 66 -16.12 -13.71 9.64
C LEU A 66 -16.30 -13.32 8.16
N LEU A 67 -16.33 -12.03 7.83
CA LEU A 67 -16.58 -11.53 6.48
C LEU A 67 -15.31 -11.37 5.65
N SER A 68 -14.12 -11.51 6.26
CA SER A 68 -12.81 -11.27 5.64
C SER A 68 -12.60 -12.01 4.33
N GLY A 69 -11.81 -11.40 3.46
CA GLY A 69 -11.32 -11.98 2.21
C GLY A 69 -10.23 -13.03 2.38
N ALA A 70 -9.83 -13.36 3.63
CA ALA A 70 -8.84 -14.37 3.96
C ALA A 70 -9.24 -15.16 5.21
N SER A 71 -8.68 -16.37 5.38
CA SER A 71 -8.96 -17.27 6.52
C SER A 71 -8.13 -16.97 7.76
N TYR A 72 -7.23 -15.99 7.70
CA TYR A 72 -6.15 -15.82 8.68
C TYR A 72 -6.03 -14.41 9.26
N GLN A 73 -6.71 -13.42 8.71
CA GLN A 73 -6.57 -12.03 9.18
C GLN A 73 -7.23 -11.78 10.52
N ILE A 74 -6.51 -11.06 11.37
CA ILE A 74 -6.99 -10.59 12.68
C ILE A 74 -7.05 -9.07 12.65
N SER A 75 -8.26 -8.53 12.72
CA SER A 75 -8.53 -7.09 12.73
C SER A 75 -8.76 -6.55 14.14
N GLY A 76 -8.57 -5.26 14.32
CA GLY A 76 -8.78 -4.54 15.57
C GLY A 76 -8.05 -3.19 15.57
N PRO A 77 -7.95 -2.49 16.71
CA PRO A 77 -7.27 -1.21 16.76
C PRO A 77 -5.77 -1.38 16.46
N THR A 78 -5.17 -0.44 15.72
CA THR A 78 -3.75 -0.43 15.35
C THR A 78 -3.08 0.86 15.77
N GLY A 79 -1.74 0.85 15.83
CA GLY A 79 -0.99 2.03 16.21
C GLY A 79 -1.07 3.16 15.18
N ALA A 80 -1.11 2.82 13.89
CA ALA A 80 -1.28 3.80 12.84
C ALA A 80 -2.63 4.49 12.92
N MET A 81 -3.69 3.70 13.14
CA MET A 81 -5.04 4.23 13.36
C MET A 81 -5.09 5.13 14.60
N ALA A 82 -4.51 4.67 15.73
CA ALA A 82 -4.46 5.45 16.96
C ALA A 82 -3.77 6.81 16.77
N ALA A 83 -2.74 6.90 15.95
CA ALA A 83 -2.03 8.14 15.66
C ALA A 83 -2.93 9.19 14.97
N ILE A 84 -3.72 8.78 13.96
CA ILE A 84 -4.71 9.66 13.31
C ILE A 84 -5.81 10.07 14.30
N LEU A 85 -6.33 9.10 15.05
CA LEU A 85 -7.47 9.33 15.90
C LEU A 85 -7.17 10.28 17.06
N CYS A 86 -5.95 10.27 17.58
CA CYS A 86 -5.54 11.18 18.65
C CYS A 86 -5.71 12.65 18.24
N SER A 87 -5.33 13.04 17.03
CA SER A 87 -5.54 14.39 16.52
C SER A 87 -7.01 14.70 16.25
N LEU A 88 -7.77 13.71 15.76
CA LEU A 88 -9.21 13.87 15.50
C LEU A 88 -10.02 14.04 16.79
N VAL A 89 -9.69 13.28 17.84
CA VAL A 89 -10.33 13.46 19.16
C VAL A 89 -10.07 14.86 19.72
N ALA A 90 -8.86 15.38 19.57
CA ALA A 90 -8.52 16.72 20.01
C ALA A 90 -9.31 17.82 19.27
N THR A 91 -9.66 17.61 18.01
CA THR A 91 -10.35 18.61 17.17
C THR A 91 -11.87 18.45 17.17
N TYR A 92 -12.36 17.21 17.06
CA TYR A 92 -13.78 16.89 16.84
C TYR A 92 -14.42 16.11 17.98
N GLN A 93 -13.69 15.90 19.07
CA GLN A 93 -14.10 15.08 20.20
C GLN A 93 -14.40 13.62 19.80
N ILE A 94 -14.80 12.78 20.74
CA ILE A 94 -14.99 11.35 20.51
C ILE A 94 -16.18 11.06 19.58
N GLN A 95 -17.22 11.90 19.60
CA GLN A 95 -18.38 11.75 18.70
C GLN A 95 -17.99 11.97 17.23
N GLY A 96 -17.14 12.96 16.96
CA GLY A 96 -16.60 13.17 15.62
C GLY A 96 -15.81 11.97 15.10
N VAL A 97 -15.05 11.30 15.98
CA VAL A 97 -14.35 10.07 15.63
C VAL A 97 -15.31 8.92 15.29
N PHE A 98 -16.39 8.76 16.03
CA PHE A 98 -17.40 7.72 15.74
C PHE A 98 -18.09 7.96 14.40
N ILE A 99 -18.45 9.22 14.10
CA ILE A 99 -19.03 9.60 12.80
C ILE A 99 -18.02 9.34 11.67
N ALA A 100 -16.76 9.77 11.83
CA ALA A 100 -15.72 9.54 10.85
C ALA A 100 -15.44 8.05 10.64
N CYS A 101 -15.51 7.22 11.69
CA CYS A 101 -15.39 5.77 11.62
C CYS A 101 -16.53 5.17 10.78
N PHE A 102 -17.77 5.55 11.04
CA PHE A 102 -18.92 5.09 10.26
C PHE A 102 -18.79 5.49 8.78
N MET A 103 -18.45 6.75 8.51
CA MET A 103 -18.24 7.24 7.15
C MET A 103 -17.08 6.51 6.44
N SER A 104 -15.98 6.28 7.14
CA SER A 104 -14.83 5.53 6.58
C SER A 104 -15.22 4.09 6.25
N GLY A 105 -16.04 3.47 7.12
CA GLY A 105 -16.61 2.15 6.85
C GLY A 105 -17.47 2.13 5.58
N ALA A 106 -18.31 3.14 5.37
CA ALA A 106 -19.10 3.28 4.15
C ALA A 106 -18.21 3.46 2.91
N ILE A 107 -17.15 4.26 2.99
CA ILE A 107 -16.17 4.44 1.90
C ILE A 107 -15.48 3.11 1.57
N LEU A 108 -14.99 2.37 2.58
CA LEU A 108 -14.35 1.06 2.38
C LEU A 108 -15.30 0.04 1.75
N LEU A 109 -16.56 0.02 2.18
CA LEU A 109 -17.60 -0.83 1.61
C LEU A 109 -17.79 -0.52 0.12
N LEU A 110 -17.90 0.76 -0.24
CA LEU A 110 -18.01 1.20 -1.63
C LEU A 110 -16.76 0.81 -2.43
N CYS A 111 -15.55 1.03 -1.90
CA CYS A 111 -14.31 0.59 -2.53
C CYS A 111 -14.30 -0.92 -2.81
N GLY A 112 -14.79 -1.74 -1.88
CA GLY A 112 -14.90 -3.18 -2.09
C GLY A 112 -15.93 -3.56 -3.16
N ILE A 113 -17.10 -2.90 -3.19
CA ILE A 113 -18.16 -3.11 -4.19
C ILE A 113 -17.67 -2.73 -5.59
N PHE A 114 -16.97 -1.59 -5.73
CA PHE A 114 -16.40 -1.11 -6.99
C PHE A 114 -15.10 -1.82 -7.38
N LYS A 115 -14.66 -2.85 -6.62
CA LYS A 115 -13.47 -3.67 -6.89
C LYS A 115 -12.16 -2.86 -6.92
N LEU A 116 -12.03 -1.90 -6.05
CA LEU A 116 -10.84 -1.06 -5.94
C LEU A 116 -9.71 -1.70 -5.10
N GLY A 117 -9.88 -2.93 -4.63
CA GLY A 117 -8.88 -3.65 -3.83
C GLY A 117 -7.54 -3.89 -4.55
N GLY A 118 -7.53 -3.81 -5.89
CA GLY A 118 -6.29 -3.87 -6.67
C GLY A 118 -5.40 -2.63 -6.60
N LEU A 119 -5.91 -1.49 -6.13
CA LEU A 119 -5.15 -0.23 -6.15
C LEU A 119 -3.88 -0.26 -5.28
N VAL A 120 -3.87 -1.03 -4.20
CA VAL A 120 -2.72 -1.15 -3.29
C VAL A 120 -1.45 -1.68 -4.00
N GLN A 121 -1.60 -2.47 -5.06
CA GLN A 121 -0.45 -3.00 -5.81
C GLN A 121 0.38 -1.91 -6.52
N PHE A 122 -0.19 -0.72 -6.71
CA PHE A 122 0.49 0.42 -7.33
C PHE A 122 1.33 1.23 -6.33
N ILE A 123 1.26 0.92 -5.02
CA ILE A 123 2.05 1.61 -4.01
C ILE A 123 3.42 0.93 -3.89
N PRO A 124 4.53 1.63 -4.20
CA PRO A 124 5.86 1.03 -4.10
C PRO A 124 6.27 0.69 -2.68
N THR A 125 7.00 -0.41 -2.51
CA THR A 125 7.51 -0.86 -1.20
C THR A 125 8.26 0.22 -0.41
N PRO A 126 9.14 1.07 -0.98
CA PRO A 126 9.81 2.13 -0.21
C PRO A 126 8.86 3.14 0.41
N VAL A 127 7.73 3.45 -0.26
CA VAL A 127 6.69 4.36 0.27
C VAL A 127 6.01 3.71 1.47
N ILE A 128 5.64 2.43 1.36
CA ILE A 128 5.00 1.68 2.46
C ILE A 128 5.94 1.60 3.67
N THR A 129 7.20 1.22 3.45
CA THR A 129 8.20 1.11 4.53
C THR A 129 8.50 2.45 5.17
N GLY A 130 8.61 3.54 4.38
CA GLY A 130 8.76 4.90 4.88
C GLY A 130 7.58 5.35 5.74
N PHE A 131 6.37 5.10 5.26
CA PHE A 131 5.13 5.36 5.98
C PHE A 131 5.06 4.59 7.32
N THR A 132 5.35 3.28 7.31
CA THR A 132 5.36 2.45 8.52
C THR A 132 6.40 2.93 9.54
N SER A 133 7.59 3.34 9.06
CA SER A 133 8.63 3.91 9.92
C SER A 133 8.23 5.25 10.52
N GLY A 134 7.57 6.13 9.75
CA GLY A 134 7.01 7.38 10.25
C GLY A 134 5.96 7.15 11.34
N ILE A 135 5.05 6.20 11.14
CA ILE A 135 4.07 5.80 12.16
C ILE A 135 4.76 5.29 13.43
N ALA A 136 5.80 4.47 13.30
CA ALA A 136 6.55 3.97 14.45
C ALA A 136 7.15 5.11 15.28
N ILE A 137 7.65 6.15 14.62
CA ILE A 137 8.13 7.37 15.28
C ILE A 137 6.99 8.08 16.02
N ILE A 138 5.86 8.32 15.36
CA ILE A 138 4.69 8.99 15.96
C ILE A 138 4.19 8.23 17.19
N ILE A 139 4.09 6.89 17.11
CA ILE A 139 3.67 6.05 18.24
C ILE A 139 4.65 6.20 19.40
N ALA A 140 5.95 6.08 19.13
CA ALA A 140 6.97 6.17 20.17
C ALA A 140 6.95 7.54 20.88
N PHE A 141 6.91 8.63 20.12
CA PHE A 141 6.80 9.99 20.68
C PHE A 141 5.46 10.22 21.41
N GLY A 142 4.37 9.67 20.90
CA GLY A 142 3.06 9.75 21.54
C GLY A 142 2.99 9.09 22.93
N GLN A 143 3.93 8.17 23.23
CA GLN A 143 3.99 7.50 24.53
C GLN A 143 4.83 8.22 25.59
N ILE A 144 5.52 9.29 25.24
CA ILE A 144 6.40 10.01 26.20
C ILE A 144 5.62 10.48 27.41
N ASN A 145 4.42 11.06 27.24
CA ASN A 145 3.57 11.48 28.35
C ASN A 145 3.27 10.33 29.32
N ASN A 146 2.82 9.20 28.78
CA ASN A 146 2.47 8.03 29.60
C ASN A 146 3.70 7.39 30.27
N LEU A 147 4.87 7.47 29.60
CA LEU A 147 6.13 6.93 30.11
C LEU A 147 6.71 7.79 31.23
N THR A 148 6.62 9.12 31.11
CA THR A 148 7.28 10.08 31.98
C THR A 148 6.36 10.71 33.01
N GLY A 149 5.05 10.50 32.88
CA GLY A 149 4.01 11.14 33.70
C GLY A 149 3.78 12.63 33.35
N LEU A 150 4.39 13.13 32.27
CA LEU A 150 4.18 14.49 31.79
C LEU A 150 2.76 14.67 31.24
N LYS A 151 2.29 15.92 31.22
CA LYS A 151 0.99 16.31 30.65
C LYS A 151 1.20 17.38 29.57
N CYS A 152 2.00 17.03 28.55
CA CYS A 152 2.24 17.93 27.43
C CYS A 152 1.11 17.80 26.40
N GLU A 153 0.57 18.94 25.98
CA GLU A 153 -0.51 19.04 25.03
C GLU A 153 0.05 19.44 23.65
N GLY A 154 -0.63 19.02 22.58
CA GLY A 154 -0.31 19.36 21.21
C GLY A 154 -1.14 18.53 20.24
N ALA A 155 -1.64 19.17 19.19
CA ALA A 155 -2.44 18.51 18.16
C ALA A 155 -1.57 17.62 17.26
N SER A 156 -0.33 18.05 16.96
CA SER A 156 0.62 17.28 16.14
C SER A 156 1.77 16.70 16.98
N THR A 157 2.51 15.75 16.39
CA THR A 157 3.73 15.20 17.02
C THR A 157 4.77 16.29 17.26
N ILE A 158 4.90 17.24 16.33
CA ILE A 158 5.84 18.36 16.44
C ILE A 158 5.44 19.29 17.58
N ASP A 159 4.16 19.63 17.71
CA ASP A 159 3.66 20.49 18.81
C ASP A 159 3.94 19.85 20.17
N LYS A 160 3.74 18.53 20.29
CA LYS A 160 4.08 17.79 21.51
C LYS A 160 5.58 17.86 21.82
N ILE A 161 6.45 17.68 20.82
CA ILE A 161 7.89 17.78 20.99
C ILE A 161 8.28 19.19 21.46
N VAL A 162 7.74 20.23 20.85
CA VAL A 162 7.98 21.63 21.25
C VAL A 162 7.48 21.88 22.67
N SER A 163 6.31 21.32 23.03
CA SER A 163 5.75 21.46 24.38
C SER A 163 6.63 20.81 25.45
N TYR A 164 7.34 19.71 25.16
CA TYR A 164 8.30 19.09 26.09
C TYR A 164 9.48 20.02 26.46
N PHE A 165 9.92 20.87 25.56
CA PHE A 165 11.01 21.81 25.79
C PHE A 165 10.56 23.13 26.48
N ASN A 166 9.31 23.53 26.27
CA ASN A 166 8.82 24.83 26.71
C ASN A 166 8.12 24.80 28.08
N THR A 167 7.72 23.61 28.55
CA THR A 167 6.95 23.50 29.81
C THR A 167 7.82 22.85 30.89
N PRO A 168 8.25 23.56 31.94
CA PRO A 168 8.93 22.96 33.06
C PRO A 168 7.94 22.07 33.83
N GLN A 169 8.09 20.77 33.77
CA GLN A 169 7.25 19.81 34.45
C GLN A 169 8.10 18.83 35.26
N THR A 170 7.52 18.35 36.37
CA THR A 170 8.16 17.34 37.21
C THR A 170 7.99 15.96 36.61
N LEU A 171 9.09 15.27 36.34
CA LEU A 171 9.12 13.89 35.88
C LEU A 171 8.65 12.94 36.97
N ASN A 172 7.83 11.98 36.62
CA ASN A 172 7.47 10.88 37.50
C ASN A 172 8.48 9.72 37.32
N TYR A 173 9.46 9.66 38.23
CA TYR A 173 10.52 8.64 38.17
C TYR A 173 10.00 7.22 38.37
N GLU A 174 8.90 7.01 39.10
CA GLU A 174 8.26 5.70 39.28
C GLU A 174 7.64 5.20 37.95
N ALA A 175 6.98 6.10 37.21
CA ALA A 175 6.44 5.79 35.89
C ALA A 175 7.56 5.43 34.91
N ILE A 176 8.65 6.23 34.90
CA ILE A 176 9.82 5.97 34.04
C ILE A 176 10.44 4.62 34.39
N ALA A 177 10.61 4.29 35.67
CA ALA A 177 11.19 3.03 36.11
C ALA A 177 10.34 1.82 35.64
N ILE A 178 9.01 1.89 35.80
CA ILE A 178 8.10 0.86 35.31
C ILE A 178 8.19 0.70 33.80
N GLY A 179 8.10 1.80 33.05
CA GLY A 179 8.11 1.76 31.60
C GLY A 179 9.44 1.25 31.02
N VAL A 180 10.57 1.70 31.58
CA VAL A 180 11.91 1.22 31.19
C VAL A 180 12.08 -0.25 31.55
N CYS A 181 11.62 -0.68 32.72
CA CYS A 181 11.64 -2.10 33.11
C CYS A 181 10.86 -2.96 32.11
N VAL A 182 9.68 -2.54 31.67
CA VAL A 182 8.89 -3.22 30.64
C VAL A 182 9.64 -3.28 29.30
N ILE A 183 10.22 -2.18 28.84
CA ILE A 183 11.00 -2.13 27.60
C ILE A 183 12.17 -3.13 27.68
N VAL A 184 12.98 -3.06 28.71
CA VAL A 184 14.14 -3.94 28.90
C VAL A 184 13.71 -5.40 28.99
N PHE A 185 12.67 -5.68 29.77
CA PHE A 185 12.12 -7.04 29.90
C PHE A 185 11.70 -7.60 28.52
N MET A 186 10.95 -6.83 27.72
CA MET A 186 10.49 -7.27 26.38
C MET A 186 11.64 -7.46 25.38
N LEU A 187 12.75 -6.75 25.53
CA LEU A 187 13.93 -6.88 24.67
C LEU A 187 14.76 -8.13 25.03
N ILE A 188 14.87 -8.45 26.30
CA ILE A 188 15.66 -9.59 26.80
C ILE A 188 14.87 -10.90 26.78
N TYR A 189 13.52 -10.82 26.72
CA TYR A 189 12.64 -11.97 26.83
C TYR A 189 12.96 -13.08 25.82
N PRO A 190 13.20 -14.34 26.28
CA PRO A 190 13.63 -15.43 25.41
C PRO A 190 12.62 -15.76 24.31
N LYS A 191 13.09 -15.93 23.08
CA LYS A 191 12.24 -16.27 21.92
C LYS A 191 11.43 -17.55 22.11
N LYS A 192 11.98 -18.54 22.84
CA LYS A 192 11.28 -19.81 23.14
C LYS A 192 10.07 -19.59 24.05
N LEU A 193 10.21 -18.78 25.09
CA LEU A 193 9.10 -18.43 25.99
C LEU A 193 8.08 -17.53 25.29
N ASN A 194 8.52 -16.61 24.44
CA ASN A 194 7.62 -15.71 23.70
C ASN A 194 6.68 -16.47 22.74
N ALA A 195 7.03 -17.70 22.36
CA ALA A 195 6.15 -18.56 21.56
C ALA A 195 5.00 -19.17 22.39
N ILE A 196 5.16 -19.27 23.72
CA ILE A 196 4.16 -19.83 24.65
C ILE A 196 3.37 -18.70 25.31
N ILE A 197 4.07 -17.75 25.92
CA ILE A 197 3.49 -16.59 26.59
C ILE A 197 4.11 -15.32 25.97
N PRO A 198 3.31 -14.47 25.34
CA PRO A 198 3.82 -13.22 24.74
C PRO A 198 4.51 -12.32 25.74
N SER A 199 5.68 -11.76 25.34
CA SER A 199 6.45 -10.85 26.19
C SER A 199 5.65 -9.62 26.63
N SER A 200 4.74 -9.11 25.78
CA SER A 200 3.87 -7.98 26.11
C SER A 200 2.89 -8.28 27.24
N LEU A 201 2.28 -9.46 27.21
CA LEU A 201 1.37 -9.88 28.29
C LEU A 201 2.14 -10.10 29.60
N MET A 202 3.26 -10.84 29.55
CA MET A 202 4.04 -11.13 30.74
C MET A 202 4.59 -9.85 31.38
N SER A 203 5.09 -8.90 30.58
CA SER A 203 5.61 -7.64 31.11
C SER A 203 4.52 -6.81 31.80
N ILE A 204 3.30 -6.80 31.28
CA ILE A 204 2.17 -6.10 31.92
C ILE A 204 1.76 -6.79 33.21
N ILE A 205 1.70 -8.14 33.25
CA ILE A 205 1.40 -8.88 34.47
C ILE A 205 2.43 -8.53 35.58
N ILE A 206 3.71 -8.57 35.23
CA ILE A 206 4.78 -8.24 36.18
C ILE A 206 4.69 -6.77 36.63
N ALA A 207 4.52 -5.83 35.70
CA ALA A 207 4.41 -4.42 36.03
C ALA A 207 3.18 -4.12 36.91
N THR A 208 2.05 -4.76 36.63
CA THR A 208 0.83 -4.61 37.44
C THR A 208 0.99 -5.23 38.83
N ALA A 209 1.64 -6.40 38.94
CA ALA A 209 1.94 -7.03 40.23
C ALA A 209 2.91 -6.16 41.07
N LEU A 210 3.96 -5.61 40.45
CA LEU A 210 4.88 -4.69 41.14
C LEU A 210 4.15 -3.43 41.59
N ASN A 211 3.30 -2.84 40.75
CA ASN A 211 2.50 -1.67 41.13
C ASN A 211 1.58 -1.98 42.32
N PHE A 212 0.98 -3.18 42.34
CA PHE A 212 0.12 -3.61 43.44
C PHE A 212 0.88 -3.81 44.76
N ILE A 213 2.10 -4.36 44.69
CA ILE A 213 2.94 -4.65 45.88
C ILE A 213 3.53 -3.37 46.45
N PHE A 214 4.10 -2.50 45.61
CA PHE A 214 4.84 -1.30 46.03
C PHE A 214 3.98 -0.03 46.06
N ASN A 215 2.73 -0.11 45.56
CA ASN A 215 1.77 0.99 45.51
C ASN A 215 2.34 2.29 44.92
N PHE A 216 3.01 2.20 43.78
CA PHE A 216 3.60 3.32 43.08
C PHE A 216 2.54 4.39 42.71
N ASN A 217 2.93 5.66 42.80
CA ASN A 217 2.07 6.77 42.43
C ASN A 217 2.13 7.02 40.91
N VAL A 218 1.51 6.13 40.13
CA VAL A 218 1.49 6.17 38.65
C VAL A 218 0.06 6.15 38.11
N GLY A 219 -0.11 6.76 36.93
CA GLY A 219 -1.39 6.69 36.23
C GLY A 219 -1.73 5.25 35.88
N ILE A 220 -3.00 4.87 36.09
CA ILE A 220 -3.56 3.54 35.76
C ILE A 220 -4.60 3.66 34.64
N VAL A 221 -4.93 2.53 34.02
CA VAL A 221 -5.90 2.43 32.90
C VAL A 221 -7.28 2.97 33.27
N GLY A 222 -7.69 2.78 34.54
CA GLY A 222 -9.02 3.18 34.99
C GLY A 222 -10.06 2.10 34.75
N GLU A 223 -11.32 2.41 35.08
CA GLU A 223 -12.42 1.45 35.03
C GLU A 223 -12.67 0.90 33.61
N ILE A 224 -12.82 -0.41 33.52
CA ILE A 224 -13.25 -1.11 32.31
C ILE A 224 -14.66 -1.60 32.57
N PRO A 225 -15.67 -0.99 31.94
CA PRO A 225 -17.05 -1.36 32.17
C PRO A 225 -17.31 -2.78 31.65
N GLN A 226 -18.06 -3.56 32.44
CA GLN A 226 -18.46 -4.93 32.07
C GLN A 226 -19.72 -4.89 31.17
N THR A 227 -19.63 -4.15 30.06
CA THR A 227 -20.72 -4.02 29.08
C THR A 227 -20.18 -3.94 27.68
N LEU A 228 -20.90 -4.51 26.72
CA LEU A 228 -20.59 -4.39 25.31
C LEU A 228 -20.98 -3.04 24.71
N LEU A 229 -21.93 -2.35 25.33
CA LEU A 229 -22.42 -1.03 24.90
C LEU A 229 -21.80 0.01 25.82
N LEU A 230 -20.79 0.71 25.36
CA LEU A 230 -20.21 1.82 26.12
C LEU A 230 -21.19 3.00 26.18
N ASN A 231 -21.04 3.83 27.21
CA ASN A 231 -21.82 5.04 27.35
C ASN A 231 -21.52 6.02 26.23
N ASP A 232 -20.21 6.21 25.96
CA ASP A 232 -19.74 6.96 24.79
C ASP A 232 -19.77 6.04 23.57
N ARG A 233 -20.78 6.21 22.73
CA ARG A 233 -20.98 5.51 21.46
C ARG A 233 -21.57 6.45 20.43
N LEU A 234 -21.63 6.03 19.18
CA LEU A 234 -22.20 6.82 18.10
C LEU A 234 -23.66 7.21 18.43
N ASP A 235 -23.89 8.50 18.53
CA ASP A 235 -25.22 9.09 18.62
C ASP A 235 -25.63 9.57 17.23
N ILE A 236 -26.62 8.89 16.65
CA ILE A 236 -27.15 9.22 15.32
C ILE A 236 -27.81 10.61 15.31
N THR A 237 -28.35 11.04 16.46
CA THR A 237 -29.02 12.34 16.56
C THR A 237 -28.04 13.53 16.53
N ALA A 238 -26.76 13.29 16.82
CA ALA A 238 -25.71 14.29 16.76
C ALA A 238 -25.13 14.49 15.34
N ILE A 239 -25.62 13.75 14.35
CA ILE A 239 -25.15 13.85 12.96
C ILE A 239 -25.91 14.98 12.27
N ASP A 240 -25.24 16.11 12.06
CA ASP A 240 -25.70 17.21 11.22
C ASP A 240 -24.92 17.29 9.91
N PHE A 241 -25.41 18.09 8.97
CA PHE A 241 -24.79 18.22 7.65
C PHE A 241 -23.41 18.88 7.72
N ASP A 242 -23.23 19.86 8.61
CA ASP A 242 -21.95 20.57 8.74
C ASP A 242 -20.90 19.67 9.38
N THR A 243 -21.27 18.85 10.36
CA THR A 243 -20.40 17.83 10.95
C THR A 243 -19.96 16.81 9.91
N VAL A 244 -20.87 16.30 9.09
CA VAL A 244 -20.55 15.36 8.00
C VAL A 244 -19.58 16.00 7.00
N LYS A 245 -19.83 17.24 6.58
CA LYS A 245 -18.99 17.98 5.65
C LYS A 245 -17.55 18.13 6.17
N ASN A 246 -17.40 18.50 7.44
CA ASN A 246 -16.10 18.70 8.08
C ASN A 246 -15.35 17.37 8.28
N LEU A 247 -16.06 16.25 8.43
CA LEU A 247 -15.49 14.93 8.66
C LEU A 247 -15.22 14.13 7.37
N ILE A 248 -15.56 14.64 6.19
CA ILE A 248 -15.29 13.94 4.91
C ILE A 248 -13.80 13.62 4.74
N PHE A 249 -12.91 14.59 4.90
CA PHE A 249 -11.47 14.38 4.77
C PHE A 249 -10.92 13.44 5.85
N PRO A 250 -11.23 13.61 7.15
CA PRO A 250 -10.91 12.62 8.16
C PRO A 250 -11.38 11.20 7.84
N ALA A 251 -12.62 11.05 7.36
CA ALA A 251 -13.16 9.75 7.00
C ALA A 251 -12.43 9.11 5.81
N ILE A 252 -12.08 9.89 4.78
CA ILE A 252 -11.25 9.44 3.66
C ILE A 252 -9.88 8.99 4.17
N SER A 253 -9.27 9.73 5.11
CA SER A 253 -7.99 9.42 5.72
C SER A 253 -8.00 8.07 6.43
N ILE A 254 -9.01 7.86 7.29
CA ILE A 254 -9.23 6.60 8.00
C ILE A 254 -9.47 5.46 7.01
N ALA A 255 -10.28 5.68 5.96
CA ALA A 255 -10.55 4.68 4.94
C ALA A 255 -9.30 4.32 4.13
N ALA A 256 -8.52 5.31 3.70
CA ALA A 256 -7.28 5.09 2.97
C ALA A 256 -6.27 4.29 3.80
N LEU A 257 -6.08 4.65 5.08
CA LEU A 257 -5.22 3.90 5.98
C LEU A 257 -5.75 2.48 6.19
N GLY A 258 -7.05 2.32 6.44
CA GLY A 258 -7.70 1.02 6.62
C GLY A 258 -7.54 0.12 5.41
N LEU A 259 -7.70 0.66 4.20
CA LEU A 259 -7.45 -0.03 2.94
C LEU A 259 -5.99 -0.51 2.83
N ILE A 260 -5.04 0.41 3.03
CA ILE A 260 -3.61 0.10 2.89
C ILE A 260 -3.17 -0.94 3.92
N GLU A 261 -3.43 -0.71 5.22
CA GLU A 261 -3.02 -1.64 6.28
C GLU A 261 -3.63 -3.03 6.09
N SER A 262 -4.93 -3.10 5.80
CA SER A 262 -5.64 -4.38 5.68
C SER A 262 -5.18 -5.19 4.48
N LEU A 263 -4.99 -4.55 3.32
CA LEU A 263 -4.55 -5.23 2.11
C LEU A 263 -3.06 -5.62 2.17
N LEU A 264 -2.20 -4.78 2.77
CA LEU A 264 -0.80 -5.12 3.02
C LEU A 264 -0.67 -6.28 4.02
N CYS A 265 -1.44 -6.25 5.10
CA CYS A 265 -1.52 -7.35 6.06
C CYS A 265 -1.89 -8.65 5.34
N GLY A 266 -2.95 -8.63 4.52
CA GLY A 266 -3.39 -9.79 3.77
C GLY A 266 -2.36 -10.29 2.76
N ALA A 267 -1.70 -9.39 2.03
CA ALA A 267 -0.65 -9.75 1.08
C ALA A 267 0.58 -10.35 1.78
N SER A 268 1.01 -9.79 2.91
CA SER A 268 2.14 -10.30 3.70
C SER A 268 1.83 -11.66 4.32
N ALA A 269 0.69 -11.76 5.00
CA ALA A 269 0.26 -12.97 5.68
C ALA A 269 -0.15 -14.08 4.70
N GLY A 270 -0.69 -13.72 3.54
CA GLY A 270 -1.02 -14.65 2.47
C GLY A 270 0.20 -15.43 1.98
N ARG A 271 1.37 -14.75 1.87
CA ARG A 271 2.64 -15.42 1.55
C ARG A 271 3.07 -16.42 2.64
N MET A 272 2.80 -16.10 3.93
CA MET A 272 3.14 -17.01 5.03
C MET A 272 2.28 -18.26 5.04
N LYS A 273 0.99 -18.16 4.65
CA LYS A 273 0.03 -19.26 4.64
C LYS A 273 -0.14 -19.91 3.27
N ASN A 274 0.50 -19.37 2.24
CA ASN A 274 0.31 -19.75 0.83
C ASN A 274 -1.18 -19.69 0.40
N GLU A 275 -1.87 -18.62 0.82
CA GLU A 275 -3.28 -18.36 0.52
C GLU A 275 -3.43 -16.98 -0.10
N LYS A 276 -4.15 -16.88 -1.22
CA LYS A 276 -4.38 -15.62 -1.93
C LYS A 276 -5.52 -14.83 -1.27
N LEU A 277 -5.24 -13.59 -0.90
CA LEU A 277 -6.23 -12.64 -0.40
C LEU A 277 -7.27 -12.29 -1.48
N ASP A 278 -8.53 -12.21 -1.10
CA ASP A 278 -9.57 -11.51 -1.87
C ASP A 278 -9.67 -10.06 -1.39
N SER A 279 -8.93 -9.19 -2.06
CA SER A 279 -8.81 -7.79 -1.65
C SER A 279 -10.15 -7.05 -1.61
N ASP A 280 -11.03 -7.32 -2.59
CA ASP A 280 -12.34 -6.66 -2.65
C ASP A 280 -13.26 -7.11 -1.51
N GLN A 281 -13.26 -8.43 -1.23
CA GLN A 281 -14.03 -8.98 -0.11
C GLN A 281 -13.49 -8.49 1.22
N GLU A 282 -12.18 -8.32 1.36
CA GLU A 282 -11.57 -7.76 2.56
C GLU A 282 -12.03 -6.32 2.81
N LEU A 283 -12.07 -5.48 1.77
CA LEU A 283 -12.57 -4.11 1.90
C LEU A 283 -14.05 -4.06 2.30
N VAL A 284 -14.88 -4.97 1.77
CA VAL A 284 -16.27 -5.10 2.21
C VAL A 284 -16.35 -5.47 3.69
N ALA A 285 -15.53 -6.41 4.14
CA ALA A 285 -15.50 -6.83 5.55
C ALA A 285 -15.07 -5.69 6.48
N GLN A 286 -13.99 -4.99 6.12
CA GLN A 286 -13.49 -3.81 6.84
C GLN A 286 -14.55 -2.70 6.87
N GLY A 287 -15.24 -2.49 5.73
CA GLY A 287 -16.32 -1.51 5.61
C GLY A 287 -17.46 -1.78 6.58
N ILE A 288 -18.03 -3.00 6.55
CA ILE A 288 -19.12 -3.40 7.44
C ILE A 288 -18.69 -3.33 8.90
N GLY A 289 -17.49 -3.81 9.23
CA GLY A 289 -16.97 -3.78 10.58
C GLY A 289 -16.85 -2.36 11.12
N ASN A 290 -16.23 -1.45 10.37
CA ASN A 290 -16.04 -0.06 10.77
C ASN A 290 -17.35 0.74 10.82
N MET A 291 -18.38 0.36 10.06
CA MET A 291 -19.73 0.92 10.24
C MET A 291 -20.38 0.46 11.54
N LEU A 292 -20.14 -0.78 11.99
CA LEU A 292 -20.78 -1.33 13.19
C LEU A 292 -20.05 -0.95 14.49
N ILE A 293 -18.74 -0.89 14.49
CA ILE A 293 -17.91 -0.65 15.69
C ILE A 293 -18.34 0.60 16.50
N PRO A 294 -18.62 1.77 15.89
CA PRO A 294 -18.99 2.98 16.63
C PRO A 294 -20.27 2.86 17.45
N PHE A 295 -21.22 2.02 17.03
CA PHE A 295 -22.48 1.79 17.77
C PHE A 295 -22.25 1.10 19.13
N PHE A 296 -21.10 0.47 19.29
CA PHE A 296 -20.67 -0.15 20.55
C PHE A 296 -19.68 0.73 21.33
N GLY A 297 -19.31 1.91 20.79
CA GLY A 297 -18.34 2.82 21.39
C GLY A 297 -16.89 2.47 21.07
N GLY A 298 -16.66 1.65 20.06
CA GLY A 298 -15.32 1.32 19.58
C GLY A 298 -14.78 2.34 18.58
N VAL A 299 -13.44 2.35 18.43
CA VAL A 299 -12.72 3.18 17.47
C VAL A 299 -12.43 2.41 16.18
N PRO A 300 -12.07 3.07 15.06
CA PRO A 300 -11.80 2.40 13.79
C PRO A 300 -10.79 1.25 13.89
N ALA A 301 -11.06 0.18 13.15
CA ALA A 301 -10.27 -1.04 13.09
C ALA A 301 -9.62 -1.25 11.72
N THR A 302 -8.47 -1.91 11.72
CA THR A 302 -7.82 -2.45 10.51
C THR A 302 -7.25 -3.84 10.80
N ALA A 303 -6.81 -4.56 9.76
CA ALA A 303 -6.10 -5.81 9.96
C ALA A 303 -4.67 -5.54 10.47
N ALA A 304 -4.25 -6.28 11.49
CA ALA A 304 -2.96 -6.09 12.15
C ALA A 304 -1.96 -7.20 11.79
N ILE A 305 -0.85 -6.84 11.12
CA ILE A 305 0.19 -7.78 10.66
C ILE A 305 0.74 -8.61 11.83
N ALA A 306 1.04 -7.96 12.96
CA ALA A 306 1.62 -8.64 14.12
C ALA A 306 0.68 -9.72 14.68
N ARG A 307 -0.60 -9.39 14.92
CA ARG A 307 -1.60 -10.35 15.41
C ARG A 307 -1.88 -11.45 14.40
N THR A 308 -2.00 -11.12 13.13
CA THR A 308 -2.19 -12.07 12.03
C THR A 308 -1.01 -13.04 11.91
N SER A 309 0.23 -12.55 12.03
CA SER A 309 1.43 -13.40 12.03
C SER A 309 1.45 -14.34 13.21
N VAL A 310 1.02 -13.90 14.40
CA VAL A 310 0.90 -14.78 15.58
C VAL A 310 -0.14 -15.86 15.34
N ALA A 311 -1.32 -15.52 14.80
CA ALA A 311 -2.36 -16.49 14.46
C ALA A 311 -1.82 -17.61 13.55
N ILE A 312 -1.15 -17.24 12.45
CA ILE A 312 -0.59 -18.18 11.49
C ILE A 312 0.48 -19.07 12.14
N LYS A 313 1.43 -18.45 12.88
CA LYS A 313 2.52 -19.18 13.56
C LYS A 313 2.02 -20.11 14.67
N SER A 314 0.91 -19.76 15.32
CA SER A 314 0.24 -20.60 16.32
C SER A 314 -0.61 -21.71 15.69
N GLY A 315 -0.64 -21.79 14.35
CA GLY A 315 -1.27 -22.87 13.62
C GLY A 315 -2.75 -22.68 13.30
N ALA A 316 -3.24 -21.44 13.28
CA ALA A 316 -4.61 -21.13 12.86
C ALA A 316 -4.95 -21.74 11.50
N GLN A 317 -6.05 -22.50 11.46
CA GLN A 317 -6.49 -23.22 10.27
C GLN A 317 -7.54 -22.41 9.50
N THR A 318 -8.46 -21.79 10.23
CA THR A 318 -9.62 -21.08 9.67
C THR A 318 -9.83 -19.74 10.37
N ARG A 319 -10.76 -18.94 9.84
CA ARG A 319 -11.23 -17.68 10.45
C ARG A 319 -11.85 -17.86 11.85
N ILE A 320 -12.18 -19.08 12.26
CA ILE A 320 -12.67 -19.37 13.62
C ILE A 320 -11.65 -18.94 14.67
N ALA A 321 -10.35 -19.01 14.39
CA ALA A 321 -9.33 -18.50 15.30
C ALA A 321 -9.54 -17.02 15.67
N GLY A 322 -9.97 -16.18 14.72
CA GLY A 322 -10.34 -14.77 14.97
C GLY A 322 -11.59 -14.62 15.83
N VAL A 323 -12.59 -15.46 15.62
CA VAL A 323 -13.81 -15.47 16.47
C VAL A 323 -13.46 -15.90 17.90
N ILE A 324 -12.65 -16.95 18.06
CA ILE A 324 -12.20 -17.40 19.38
C ILE A 324 -11.36 -16.32 20.07
N HIS A 325 -10.46 -15.67 19.36
CA HIS A 325 -9.73 -14.51 19.86
C HIS A 325 -10.68 -13.47 20.47
N SER A 326 -11.75 -13.10 19.76
CA SER A 326 -12.74 -12.13 20.24
C SER A 326 -13.51 -12.64 21.46
N LEU A 327 -13.91 -13.91 21.48
CA LEU A 327 -14.57 -14.51 22.64
C LEU A 327 -13.67 -14.52 23.88
N VAL A 328 -12.37 -14.79 23.72
CA VAL A 328 -11.40 -14.73 24.81
C VAL A 328 -11.21 -13.29 25.31
N LEU A 329 -11.18 -12.29 24.41
CA LEU A 329 -11.15 -10.88 24.82
C LEU A 329 -12.42 -10.49 25.57
N LEU A 330 -13.59 -10.95 25.12
CA LEU A 330 -14.85 -10.74 25.80
C LEU A 330 -14.82 -11.34 27.22
N ALA A 331 -14.43 -12.60 27.32
CA ALA A 331 -14.29 -13.26 28.62
C ALA A 331 -13.31 -12.50 29.52
N SER A 332 -12.18 -12.04 28.98
CA SER A 332 -11.20 -11.24 29.72
C SER A 332 -11.79 -9.92 30.22
N MET A 333 -12.61 -9.23 29.41
CA MET A 333 -13.26 -7.99 29.80
C MET A 333 -14.19 -8.19 31.01
N PHE A 334 -14.99 -9.26 31.02
CA PHE A 334 -15.92 -9.56 32.12
C PHE A 334 -15.21 -10.13 33.37
N LEU A 335 -14.22 -11.00 33.18
CA LEU A 335 -13.57 -11.72 34.29
C LEU A 335 -12.38 -10.95 34.88
N LEU A 336 -11.61 -10.25 34.03
CA LEU A 336 -10.35 -9.61 34.42
C LEU A 336 -10.43 -8.08 34.40
N GLY A 337 -11.60 -7.46 34.14
CA GLY A 337 -11.78 -6.01 34.08
C GLY A 337 -11.23 -5.27 35.30
N GLY A 338 -11.48 -5.79 36.52
CA GLY A 338 -10.96 -5.22 37.76
C GLY A 338 -9.42 -5.32 37.92
N VAL A 339 -8.78 -6.31 37.30
CA VAL A 339 -7.31 -6.41 37.27
C VAL A 339 -6.74 -5.47 36.20
N MET A 340 -7.36 -5.47 35.03
CA MET A 340 -6.94 -4.62 33.90
C MET A 340 -7.04 -3.13 34.21
N SER A 341 -8.01 -2.72 35.04
CA SER A 341 -8.16 -1.32 35.48
C SER A 341 -6.96 -0.79 36.26
N LYS A 342 -6.19 -1.67 36.89
CA LYS A 342 -5.03 -1.35 37.71
C LYS A 342 -3.70 -1.38 36.93
N ILE A 343 -3.74 -1.65 35.64
CA ILE A 343 -2.53 -1.67 34.79
C ILE A 343 -1.93 -0.25 34.75
N PRO A 344 -0.59 -0.10 35.04
CA PRO A 344 0.08 1.19 34.91
C PRO A 344 0.12 1.67 33.45
N MET A 345 -0.21 2.94 33.22
CA MET A 345 -0.12 3.56 31.88
C MET A 345 1.31 3.52 31.33
N ALA A 346 2.31 3.67 32.19
CA ALA A 346 3.71 3.56 31.83
C ALA A 346 4.09 2.16 31.31
N ALA A 347 3.45 1.10 31.83
CA ALA A 347 3.66 -0.26 31.33
C ALA A 347 3.12 -0.41 29.90
N LEU A 348 1.92 0.10 29.61
CA LEU A 348 1.35 0.13 28.27
C LEU A 348 2.22 0.95 27.31
N ALA A 349 2.75 2.11 27.76
CA ALA A 349 3.66 2.93 26.99
C ALA A 349 4.94 2.17 26.61
N GLY A 350 5.53 1.44 27.54
CA GLY A 350 6.69 0.58 27.28
C GLY A 350 6.40 -0.49 26.23
N VAL A 351 5.25 -1.15 26.31
CA VAL A 351 4.80 -2.13 25.30
C VAL A 351 4.64 -1.49 23.94
N LEU A 352 4.03 -0.30 23.85
CA LEU A 352 3.82 0.41 22.58
C LEU A 352 5.13 0.88 21.95
N ILE A 353 6.10 1.37 22.74
CA ILE A 353 7.41 1.77 22.22
C ILE A 353 8.15 0.57 21.61
N VAL A 354 8.16 -0.58 22.30
CA VAL A 354 8.76 -1.81 21.73
C VAL A 354 8.01 -2.30 20.51
N THR A 355 6.69 -2.16 20.50
CA THR A 355 5.86 -2.55 19.34
C THR A 355 6.16 -1.63 18.16
N ALA A 356 6.24 -0.33 18.36
CA ALA A 356 6.62 0.66 17.35
C ALA A 356 8.01 0.34 16.75
N TRP A 357 8.99 0.03 17.60
CA TRP A 357 10.31 -0.41 17.14
C TRP A 357 10.22 -1.66 16.25
N ARG A 358 9.43 -2.66 16.65
CA ARG A 358 9.24 -3.92 15.91
C ARG A 358 8.42 -3.78 14.63
N MET A 359 7.65 -2.70 14.46
CA MET A 359 6.92 -2.39 13.23
C MET A 359 7.85 -2.04 12.07
N ASN A 360 9.06 -1.54 12.36
CA ASN A 360 10.01 -1.22 11.32
C ASN A 360 10.50 -2.49 10.61
N GLU A 361 10.41 -2.49 9.30
CA GLU A 361 10.92 -3.56 8.44
C GLU A 361 12.42 -3.36 8.19
N PHE A 362 13.25 -3.51 9.24
CA PHE A 362 14.70 -3.27 9.17
C PHE A 362 15.41 -4.02 8.03
N ALA A 363 14.93 -5.20 7.66
CA ALA A 363 15.49 -5.96 6.54
C ALA A 363 15.29 -5.22 5.21
N VAL A 364 14.08 -4.67 4.99
CA VAL A 364 13.75 -3.89 3.79
C VAL A 364 14.51 -2.56 3.79
N ILE A 365 14.57 -1.88 4.93
CA ILE A 365 15.34 -0.62 5.09
C ILE A 365 16.82 -0.86 4.75
N LYS A 366 17.42 -1.92 5.33
CA LYS A 366 18.81 -2.29 5.05
C LYS A 366 19.03 -2.61 3.57
N ASP A 367 18.08 -3.26 2.91
CA ASP A 367 18.16 -3.57 1.48
C ASP A 367 18.08 -2.30 0.62
N ILE A 368 17.15 -1.38 0.91
CA ILE A 368 17.01 -0.09 0.22
C ILE A 368 18.31 0.71 0.27
N PHE A 369 18.90 0.87 1.47
CA PHE A 369 20.13 1.63 1.65
C PHE A 369 21.37 0.88 1.18
N GLY A 370 21.41 -0.45 1.34
CA GLY A 370 22.53 -1.30 0.93
C GLY A 370 22.72 -1.34 -0.58
N ARG A 371 21.64 -1.36 -1.35
CA ARG A 371 21.69 -1.33 -2.84
C ARG A 371 21.95 0.07 -3.39
N LYS A 372 21.94 1.11 -2.55
CA LYS A 372 22.19 2.51 -2.94
C LYS A 372 21.31 3.02 -4.08
N ILE A 373 20.07 2.52 -4.18
CA ILE A 373 19.10 2.95 -5.19
C ILE A 373 18.54 4.30 -4.74
N LYS A 374 19.09 5.39 -5.27
CA LYS A 374 18.77 6.77 -4.86
C LYS A 374 17.26 7.04 -4.85
N THR A 375 16.54 6.64 -5.90
CA THR A 375 15.09 6.83 -6.00
C THR A 375 14.33 6.17 -4.84
N ALA A 376 14.66 4.92 -4.50
CA ALA A 376 14.01 4.20 -3.40
C ALA A 376 14.35 4.82 -2.03
N MET A 377 15.59 5.29 -1.86
CA MET A 377 16.02 5.99 -0.64
C MET A 377 15.25 7.31 -0.47
N PHE A 378 15.12 8.11 -1.54
CA PHE A 378 14.34 9.35 -1.50
C PHE A 378 12.85 9.09 -1.23
N GLN A 379 12.25 8.10 -1.88
CA GLN A 379 10.86 7.71 -1.63
C GLN A 379 10.64 7.37 -0.15
N TYR A 380 11.51 6.54 0.42
CA TYR A 380 11.47 6.16 1.83
C TYR A 380 11.58 7.37 2.74
N LEU A 381 12.61 8.21 2.56
CA LEU A 381 12.87 9.36 3.43
C LEU A 381 11.78 10.43 3.34
N ILE A 382 11.34 10.76 2.12
CA ILE A 382 10.28 11.75 1.91
C ILE A 382 8.97 11.28 2.56
N THR A 383 8.60 10.01 2.35
CA THR A 383 7.37 9.48 2.93
C THR A 383 7.46 9.40 4.45
N MET A 384 8.59 8.97 5.00
CA MET A 384 8.81 8.92 6.45
C MET A 384 8.73 10.33 7.07
N ALA A 385 9.43 11.31 6.49
CA ALA A 385 9.42 12.69 6.96
C ALA A 385 8.02 13.31 6.84
N ALA A 386 7.35 13.11 5.69
CA ALA A 386 5.99 13.59 5.48
C ALA A 386 5.01 12.99 6.51
N THR A 387 5.16 11.71 6.85
CA THR A 387 4.32 11.04 7.86
C THR A 387 4.48 11.66 9.25
N VAL A 388 5.69 12.08 9.62
CA VAL A 388 5.97 12.68 10.94
C VAL A 388 5.57 14.15 11.00
N ILE A 389 5.74 14.89 9.89
CA ILE A 389 5.54 16.34 9.84
C ILE A 389 4.09 16.71 9.55
N PHE A 390 3.46 16.00 8.61
CA PHE A 390 2.09 16.26 8.17
C PHE A 390 1.13 15.17 8.69
N ASP A 391 -0.14 15.30 8.33
CA ASP A 391 -1.10 14.22 8.53
C ASP A 391 -0.76 12.99 7.68
N LEU A 392 -1.11 11.80 8.23
CA LEU A 392 -0.86 10.52 7.55
C LEU A 392 -1.44 10.47 6.13
N THR A 393 -2.58 11.12 5.89
CA THR A 393 -3.21 11.20 4.56
C THR A 393 -2.37 11.99 3.57
N VAL A 394 -1.90 13.16 4.00
CA VAL A 394 -1.01 14.01 3.20
C VAL A 394 0.29 13.27 2.88
N ALA A 395 0.84 12.54 3.85
CA ALA A 395 2.06 11.74 3.65
C ALA A 395 1.88 10.64 2.60
N ILE A 396 0.74 9.92 2.63
CA ILE A 396 0.42 8.89 1.64
C ILE A 396 0.29 9.52 0.24
N ILE A 397 -0.45 10.63 0.13
CA ILE A 397 -0.62 11.35 -1.15
C ILE A 397 0.74 11.81 -1.68
N ILE A 398 1.58 12.41 -0.86
CA ILE A 398 2.94 12.85 -1.24
C ILE A 398 3.77 11.64 -1.70
N GLY A 399 3.74 10.54 -0.96
CA GLY A 399 4.49 9.32 -1.31
C GLY A 399 4.04 8.72 -2.64
N ILE A 400 2.73 8.62 -2.88
CA ILE A 400 2.17 8.13 -4.14
C ILE A 400 2.50 9.09 -5.29
N LEU A 401 2.26 10.38 -5.11
CA LEU A 401 2.53 11.40 -6.13
C LEU A 401 4.01 11.40 -6.54
N PHE A 402 4.91 11.39 -5.55
CA PHE A 402 6.34 11.29 -5.80
C PHE A 402 6.69 10.00 -6.58
N SER A 403 6.07 8.88 -6.21
CA SER A 403 6.28 7.60 -6.88
C SER A 403 5.81 7.62 -8.33
N VAL A 404 4.64 8.21 -8.59
CA VAL A 404 4.09 8.36 -9.95
C VAL A 404 5.01 9.26 -10.80
N ILE A 405 5.45 10.39 -10.25
CA ILE A 405 6.38 11.30 -10.94
C ILE A 405 7.68 10.56 -11.28
N MET A 406 8.28 9.85 -10.33
CA MET A 406 9.51 9.10 -10.55
C MET A 406 9.34 7.94 -11.54
N PHE A 407 8.17 7.30 -11.54
CA PHE A 407 7.82 6.27 -12.51
C PHE A 407 7.70 6.87 -13.92
N VAL A 408 6.96 7.98 -14.07
CA VAL A 408 6.82 8.70 -15.34
C VAL A 408 8.19 9.13 -15.86
N LEU A 409 9.03 9.75 -15.04
CA LEU A 409 10.39 10.15 -15.43
C LEU A 409 11.24 8.97 -15.91
N LYS A 410 11.13 7.82 -15.24
CA LYS A 410 11.86 6.61 -15.61
C LYS A 410 11.34 5.98 -16.90
N VAL A 411 10.03 5.95 -17.09
CA VAL A 411 9.40 5.41 -18.32
C VAL A 411 9.61 6.37 -19.49
N SER A 412 9.74 7.68 -19.23
CA SER A 412 10.05 8.69 -20.25
C SER A 412 11.51 8.63 -20.78
N ASP A 413 12.27 7.62 -20.38
CA ASP A 413 13.63 7.47 -20.90
C ASP A 413 13.57 6.77 -22.26
N MET A 414 13.73 7.58 -23.32
CA MET A 414 13.79 7.12 -24.70
C MET A 414 15.24 7.07 -25.15
N THR A 415 15.65 5.97 -25.74
CA THR A 415 16.97 5.84 -26.39
C THR A 415 16.79 5.83 -27.90
N VAL A 416 17.63 6.60 -28.56
CA VAL A 416 17.75 6.65 -30.01
C VAL A 416 19.18 6.32 -30.36
N ASN A 417 19.39 5.20 -31.04
CA ASN A 417 20.68 4.79 -31.55
C ASN A 417 20.66 4.81 -33.06
N VAL A 418 21.70 5.36 -33.66
CA VAL A 418 21.86 5.43 -35.11
C VAL A 418 23.00 4.52 -35.52
N ALA A 419 22.76 3.71 -36.54
CA ALA A 419 23.79 2.85 -37.14
C ALA A 419 23.82 3.05 -38.66
N ASP A 420 25.02 3.14 -39.19
CA ASP A 420 25.22 3.12 -40.63
C ASP A 420 25.01 1.70 -41.16
N VAL A 421 24.34 1.59 -42.31
CA VAL A 421 24.22 0.30 -43.02
C VAL A 421 25.52 0.04 -43.73
N ASP A 422 26.21 -1.05 -43.32
CA ASP A 422 27.42 -1.54 -43.99
C ASP A 422 27.01 -2.72 -44.91
N PRO A 423 26.90 -2.49 -46.23
CA PRO A 423 26.46 -3.54 -47.17
C PRO A 423 27.36 -4.78 -47.16
N ALA A 424 28.63 -4.63 -46.79
CA ALA A 424 29.58 -5.75 -46.73
C ALA A 424 29.32 -6.71 -45.54
N LYS A 425 28.57 -6.27 -44.56
CA LYS A 425 28.19 -7.07 -43.37
C LYS A 425 26.81 -7.68 -43.45
N ILE A 426 26.05 -7.36 -44.48
CA ILE A 426 24.68 -7.80 -44.66
C ILE A 426 24.67 -8.70 -45.89
N ASP A 427 23.99 -9.83 -45.84
CA ASP A 427 23.82 -10.75 -46.97
C ASP A 427 22.70 -10.23 -47.92
N ILE A 428 22.93 -9.01 -48.46
CA ILE A 428 22.04 -8.32 -49.39
C ILE A 428 22.88 -7.87 -50.59
N ALA A 429 22.47 -8.25 -51.80
CA ALA A 429 23.14 -7.87 -53.04
C ALA A 429 22.77 -6.42 -53.44
N ASP A 430 23.53 -5.46 -52.99
CA ASP A 430 23.38 -4.05 -53.37
C ASP A 430 24.12 -3.78 -54.71
N LYS A 431 23.51 -4.15 -55.83
CA LYS A 431 24.11 -4.05 -57.18
C LYS A 431 24.28 -2.60 -57.64
N ASP A 432 23.42 -1.72 -57.21
CA ASP A 432 23.37 -0.31 -57.66
C ASP A 432 23.94 0.68 -56.62
N GLY A 433 24.41 0.18 -55.47
CA GLY A 433 24.95 1.02 -54.39
C GLY A 433 23.85 1.83 -53.65
N ASN A 434 22.59 1.42 -53.76
CA ASN A 434 21.44 2.13 -53.22
C ASN A 434 21.40 2.14 -51.69
N LEU A 435 22.11 1.23 -51.02
CA LEU A 435 22.22 1.19 -49.56
C LEU A 435 23.33 2.12 -49.02
N CYS A 436 24.21 2.61 -49.91
CA CYS A 436 25.28 3.52 -49.50
C CYS A 436 24.67 4.82 -48.91
N GLY A 437 25.11 5.21 -47.71
CA GLY A 437 24.55 6.38 -47.01
C GLY A 437 23.21 6.15 -46.31
N THR A 438 22.66 4.92 -46.34
CA THR A 438 21.47 4.58 -45.56
C THR A 438 21.82 4.43 -44.09
N LYS A 439 21.00 5.04 -43.22
CA LYS A 439 21.11 4.91 -41.76
C LYS A 439 19.88 4.25 -41.17
N VAL A 440 20.10 3.44 -40.13
CA VAL A 440 19.00 2.87 -39.33
C VAL A 440 18.94 3.55 -37.99
N VAL A 441 17.79 4.11 -37.65
CA VAL A 441 17.50 4.74 -36.37
C VAL A 441 16.69 3.78 -35.51
N TYR A 442 17.32 3.24 -34.50
CA TYR A 442 16.67 2.37 -33.53
C TYR A 442 16.02 3.22 -32.44
N VAL A 443 14.70 3.31 -32.44
CA VAL A 443 13.91 4.01 -31.42
C VAL A 443 13.47 3.01 -30.37
N THR A 444 13.83 3.25 -29.11
CA THR A 444 13.47 2.38 -27.99
C THR A 444 12.87 3.21 -26.85
N GLY A 445 11.71 2.83 -26.40
CA GLY A 445 10.91 3.54 -25.38
C GLY A 445 9.54 3.96 -25.91
N PRO A 446 8.63 4.39 -25.04
CA PRO A 446 7.29 4.82 -25.45
C PRO A 446 7.34 6.15 -26.18
N LEU A 447 6.50 6.29 -27.21
CA LEU A 447 6.37 7.50 -28.02
C LEU A 447 5.12 8.28 -27.58
N TYR A 448 5.30 9.24 -26.65
CA TYR A 448 4.20 10.00 -26.06
C TYR A 448 4.63 11.42 -25.69
N PHE A 449 3.68 12.24 -25.20
CA PHE A 449 3.95 13.66 -24.91
C PHE A 449 5.22 13.93 -24.09
N GLY A 450 5.58 13.04 -23.16
CA GLY A 450 6.77 13.19 -22.30
C GLY A 450 8.10 12.83 -22.98
N THR A 451 8.05 12.19 -24.16
CA THR A 451 9.26 11.78 -24.93
C THR A 451 9.43 12.51 -26.26
N SER A 452 8.39 13.19 -26.74
CA SER A 452 8.39 13.88 -28.03
C SER A 452 9.56 14.86 -28.19
N ASN A 453 9.80 15.70 -27.19
CA ASN A 453 10.90 16.67 -27.21
C ASN A 453 12.28 15.99 -27.24
N LYS A 454 12.44 14.87 -26.51
CA LYS A 454 13.69 14.11 -26.51
C LYS A 454 13.97 13.44 -27.86
N LEU A 455 12.91 12.98 -28.54
CA LEU A 455 13.02 12.43 -29.89
C LEU A 455 13.54 13.50 -30.86
N SER A 456 12.88 14.66 -30.88
CA SER A 456 13.26 15.78 -31.75
C SER A 456 14.66 16.29 -31.45
N GLU A 457 15.05 16.43 -30.18
CA GLU A 457 16.39 16.84 -29.77
C GLU A 457 17.48 15.85 -30.22
N LYS A 458 17.29 14.56 -29.98
CA LYS A 458 18.26 13.53 -30.36
C LYS A 458 18.41 13.38 -31.87
N LEU A 459 17.36 13.65 -32.62
CA LEU A 459 17.37 13.54 -34.08
C LEU A 459 17.68 14.86 -34.79
N SER A 460 17.61 16.01 -34.13
CA SER A 460 18.07 17.29 -34.68
C SER A 460 19.58 17.32 -34.97
N HIS A 461 20.36 16.50 -34.28
CA HIS A 461 21.80 16.36 -34.47
C HIS A 461 22.16 15.18 -35.39
N LEU A 462 21.17 14.63 -36.11
CA LEU A 462 21.41 13.51 -37.00
C LEU A 462 22.14 13.99 -38.27
N GLU A 463 23.39 13.60 -38.42
CA GLU A 463 24.16 13.85 -39.64
C GLU A 463 23.72 12.83 -40.70
N VAL A 464 22.75 13.20 -41.50
CA VAL A 464 22.35 12.50 -42.73
C VAL A 464 22.53 13.46 -43.89
N ASP A 465 23.19 13.01 -44.95
CA ASP A 465 23.37 13.80 -46.16
C ASP A 465 22.03 14.08 -46.83
N ASP A 466 21.92 15.25 -47.44
CA ASP A 466 20.71 15.61 -48.19
C ASP A 466 20.50 14.61 -49.36
N GLY A 467 19.30 14.05 -49.42
CA GLY A 467 19.01 13.00 -50.40
C GLY A 467 19.34 11.58 -49.89
N GLY A 468 19.78 11.42 -48.64
CA GLY A 468 20.04 10.11 -48.02
C GLY A 468 18.74 9.34 -47.68
N LYS A 469 18.92 8.12 -47.17
CA LYS A 469 17.82 7.23 -46.79
C LYS A 469 17.89 6.89 -45.32
N LEU A 470 16.70 6.89 -44.67
CA LEU A 470 16.58 6.67 -43.23
C LEU A 470 15.52 5.61 -42.92
N ILE A 471 15.93 4.59 -42.16
CA ILE A 471 15.00 3.55 -41.69
C ILE A 471 14.74 3.72 -40.20
N PHE A 472 13.53 4.06 -39.79
CA PHE A 472 13.12 4.07 -38.38
C PHE A 472 12.73 2.65 -37.95
N SER A 473 13.54 2.03 -37.11
CA SER A 473 13.19 0.73 -36.48
C SER A 473 12.38 0.97 -35.22
N MET A 474 11.09 0.66 -35.29
CA MET A 474 10.10 0.89 -34.21
C MET A 474 9.92 -0.33 -33.30
N ARG A 475 10.78 -1.37 -33.43
CA ARG A 475 10.70 -2.60 -32.63
C ARG A 475 10.67 -2.35 -31.12
N GLY A 476 11.41 -1.35 -30.66
CA GLY A 476 11.53 -0.97 -29.27
C GLY A 476 10.46 0.00 -28.78
N VAL A 477 9.45 0.36 -29.61
CA VAL A 477 8.38 1.29 -29.24
C VAL A 477 7.12 0.50 -28.92
N PRO A 478 6.76 0.34 -27.63
CA PRO A 478 5.64 -0.52 -27.23
C PRO A 478 4.28 0.18 -27.36
N ILE A 479 4.24 1.50 -27.24
CA ILE A 479 3.03 2.34 -27.28
C ILE A 479 3.34 3.70 -27.91
N ALA A 480 2.33 4.30 -28.54
CA ALA A 480 2.36 5.68 -29.00
C ALA A 480 1.07 6.41 -28.61
N ASP A 481 1.14 7.72 -28.34
CA ASP A 481 -0.02 8.59 -28.20
C ASP A 481 -0.06 9.61 -29.35
N ILE A 482 -1.14 10.40 -29.40
CA ILE A 482 -1.35 11.41 -30.44
C ILE A 482 -0.18 12.39 -30.51
N SER A 483 0.31 12.87 -29.35
CA SER A 483 1.40 13.85 -29.29
C SER A 483 2.73 13.28 -29.76
N GLY A 484 3.02 12.01 -29.42
CA GLY A 484 4.21 11.32 -29.88
C GLY A 484 4.21 11.09 -31.40
N VAL A 485 3.06 10.67 -31.96
CA VAL A 485 2.92 10.48 -33.41
C VAL A 485 3.02 11.80 -34.15
N GLN A 486 2.43 12.89 -33.60
CA GLN A 486 2.54 14.21 -34.20
C GLN A 486 4.00 14.70 -34.24
N ALA A 487 4.74 14.54 -33.14
CA ALA A 487 6.16 14.89 -33.12
C ALA A 487 7.00 14.04 -34.10
N MET A 488 6.66 12.76 -34.27
CA MET A 488 7.28 11.91 -35.30
C MET A 488 6.95 12.43 -36.70
N LYS A 489 5.72 12.84 -36.95
CA LYS A 489 5.29 13.41 -38.24
C LYS A 489 6.03 14.71 -38.55
N GLU A 490 6.10 15.65 -37.61
CA GLU A 490 6.84 16.91 -37.74
C GLU A 490 8.34 16.65 -38.04
N LEU A 491 8.92 15.68 -37.36
CA LEU A 491 10.29 15.26 -37.63
C LEU A 491 10.45 14.72 -39.06
N CYS A 492 9.57 13.80 -39.45
CA CYS A 492 9.59 13.21 -40.79
C CYS A 492 9.38 14.29 -41.90
N ASP A 493 8.50 15.25 -41.66
CA ASP A 493 8.27 16.38 -42.59
C ASP A 493 9.55 17.21 -42.73
N SER A 494 10.24 17.48 -41.64
CA SER A 494 11.52 18.24 -41.65
C SER A 494 12.63 17.49 -42.40
N LEU A 495 12.70 16.18 -42.26
CA LEU A 495 13.66 15.34 -42.98
C LEU A 495 13.30 15.23 -44.47
N SER A 496 12.02 15.09 -44.78
CA SER A 496 11.52 15.07 -46.17
C SER A 496 11.79 16.37 -46.91
N ALA A 497 11.74 17.52 -46.24
CA ALA A 497 12.13 18.84 -46.79
C ALA A 497 13.62 18.86 -47.24
N ARG A 498 14.48 18.05 -46.60
CA ARG A 498 15.89 17.83 -47.00
C ARG A 498 16.03 16.75 -48.05
N LYS A 499 14.95 16.26 -48.65
CA LYS A 499 14.90 15.18 -49.65
C LYS A 499 15.39 13.83 -49.10
N ILE A 500 15.34 13.62 -47.78
CA ILE A 500 15.67 12.33 -47.13
C ILE A 500 14.48 11.39 -47.30
N GLU A 501 14.72 10.21 -47.86
CA GLU A 501 13.69 9.19 -47.96
C GLU A 501 13.54 8.43 -46.64
N ILE A 502 12.29 8.35 -46.14
CA ILE A 502 11.98 7.78 -44.84
C ILE A 502 11.24 6.47 -45.00
N TYR A 503 11.68 5.48 -44.26
CA TYR A 503 11.11 4.14 -44.18
C TYR A 503 10.90 3.77 -42.71
N PHE A 504 9.88 2.96 -42.44
CA PHE A 504 9.56 2.43 -41.12
C PHE A 504 9.67 0.91 -41.10
N SER A 505 10.19 0.35 -40.02
CA SER A 505 10.31 -1.09 -39.85
C SER A 505 9.91 -1.53 -38.46
N CYS A 506 9.42 -2.78 -38.35
CA CYS A 506 9.07 -3.42 -37.08
C CYS A 506 8.06 -2.62 -36.24
N VAL A 507 7.10 -1.94 -36.84
CA VAL A 507 6.08 -1.21 -36.11
C VAL A 507 5.21 -2.21 -35.31
N GLN A 508 5.04 -1.93 -34.02
CA GLN A 508 4.22 -2.77 -33.14
C GLN A 508 2.73 -2.52 -33.40
N PRO A 509 1.82 -3.52 -33.23
CA PRO A 509 0.39 -3.36 -33.57
C PRO A 509 -0.31 -2.16 -32.92
N ALA A 510 0.00 -1.87 -31.64
CA ALA A 510 -0.58 -0.72 -30.94
C ALA A 510 -0.08 0.63 -31.48
N VAL A 511 1.15 0.69 -31.98
CA VAL A 511 1.74 1.86 -32.62
C VAL A 511 1.21 2.04 -34.03
N ASP A 512 1.07 0.94 -34.77
CA ASP A 512 0.52 0.91 -36.12
C ASP A 512 -0.92 1.46 -36.16
N GLU A 513 -1.76 1.02 -35.21
CA GLU A 513 -3.13 1.55 -35.05
C GLU A 513 -3.12 3.06 -34.81
N MET A 514 -2.17 3.58 -34.01
CA MET A 514 -2.06 5.02 -33.78
C MET A 514 -1.53 5.77 -34.99
N PHE A 515 -0.61 5.18 -35.76
CA PHE A 515 -0.10 5.75 -37.00
C PHE A 515 -1.21 5.89 -38.04
N HIS A 516 -2.10 4.89 -38.19
CA HIS A 516 -3.30 4.99 -39.02
C HIS A 516 -4.25 6.07 -38.53
N ARG A 517 -4.60 6.07 -37.24
CA ARG A 517 -5.53 7.07 -36.68
C ARG A 517 -5.04 8.50 -36.81
N CYS A 518 -3.73 8.73 -36.79
CA CYS A 518 -3.12 10.05 -36.91
C CYS A 518 -2.76 10.43 -38.36
N GLY A 519 -3.04 9.57 -39.34
CA GLY A 519 -2.78 9.85 -40.75
C GLY A 519 -1.30 9.84 -41.15
N LEU A 520 -0.43 9.18 -40.38
CA LEU A 520 0.99 9.09 -40.69
C LEU A 520 1.23 8.10 -41.83
N ILE A 521 0.54 6.97 -41.85
CA ILE A 521 0.65 5.97 -42.87
C ILE A 521 0.08 6.49 -44.21
N GLU A 522 -1.02 7.20 -44.17
CA GLU A 522 -1.64 7.83 -45.34
C GLU A 522 -0.75 8.93 -45.92
N THR A 523 0.05 9.60 -45.09
CA THR A 523 0.96 10.67 -45.52
C THR A 523 2.19 10.13 -46.24
N TYR A 524 2.78 9.02 -45.74
CA TYR A 524 4.05 8.48 -46.27
C TYR A 524 3.86 7.28 -47.21
N GLY A 525 2.67 6.66 -47.25
CA GLY A 525 2.32 5.49 -48.03
C GLY A 525 2.67 4.16 -47.34
N GLU A 526 1.76 3.17 -47.46
CA GLU A 526 1.95 1.84 -46.85
C GLU A 526 3.20 1.11 -47.37
N GLU A 527 3.65 1.42 -48.58
CA GLU A 527 4.83 0.86 -49.23
C GLU A 527 6.15 1.19 -48.50
N ARG A 528 6.14 2.15 -47.58
CA ARG A 528 7.30 2.53 -46.76
C ARG A 528 7.32 1.88 -45.38
N PHE A 529 6.34 1.00 -45.08
CA PHE A 529 6.24 0.29 -43.80
C PHE A 529 6.58 -1.18 -43.98
N PHE A 530 7.59 -1.65 -43.26
CA PHE A 530 8.13 -2.98 -43.40
C PHE A 530 8.04 -3.80 -42.11
N TRP A 531 7.78 -5.11 -42.25
CA TRP A 531 7.77 -6.04 -41.14
C TRP A 531 9.15 -6.16 -40.43
N SER A 532 10.23 -6.03 -41.15
CA SER A 532 11.59 -6.10 -40.60
C SER A 532 12.52 -5.10 -41.26
N THR A 533 13.58 -4.72 -40.55
CA THR A 533 14.64 -3.83 -41.08
C THR A 533 15.33 -4.43 -42.30
N ASP A 534 15.51 -5.75 -42.32
CA ASP A 534 16.11 -6.46 -43.48
C ASP A 534 15.23 -6.33 -44.72
N LYS A 535 13.91 -6.41 -44.59
CA LYS A 535 13.00 -6.22 -45.73
C LYS A 535 13.05 -4.79 -46.27
N ALA A 536 13.14 -3.80 -45.35
CA ALA A 536 13.31 -2.40 -45.76
C ALA A 536 14.63 -2.22 -46.53
N MET A 537 15.72 -2.81 -46.04
CA MET A 537 17.04 -2.75 -46.74
C MET A 537 17.01 -3.46 -48.09
N LYS A 538 16.39 -4.63 -48.20
CA LYS A 538 16.22 -5.35 -49.49
C LYS A 538 15.42 -4.57 -50.51
N PHE A 539 14.34 -3.93 -50.06
CA PHE A 539 13.56 -3.04 -50.91
C PHE A 539 14.36 -1.84 -51.42
N ILE A 540 15.15 -1.22 -50.54
CA ILE A 540 16.03 -0.10 -50.91
C ILE A 540 17.10 -0.56 -51.91
N ALA A 541 17.62 -1.79 -51.75
CA ALA A 541 18.60 -2.41 -52.66
C ALA A 541 18.02 -2.86 -54.01
N GLY A 542 16.68 -2.79 -54.18
CA GLY A 542 16.00 -3.25 -55.40
C GLY A 542 15.80 -4.77 -55.52
N GLU A 543 15.98 -5.53 -54.43
CA GLU A 543 15.88 -7.01 -54.46
C GLU A 543 14.44 -7.55 -54.36
N THR A 544 13.49 -6.79 -53.78
CA THR A 544 12.14 -7.26 -53.54
C THR A 544 11.10 -6.15 -53.71
N GLU A 545 9.95 -6.50 -54.32
CA GLU A 545 8.77 -5.65 -54.21
C GLU A 545 8.20 -5.71 -52.77
N ASN A 546 7.71 -4.57 -52.29
CA ASN A 546 7.12 -4.48 -50.95
C ASN A 546 5.72 -5.12 -50.95
N VAL A 547 5.60 -6.35 -50.46
CA VAL A 547 4.34 -6.99 -50.17
C VAL A 547 4.18 -7.07 -48.67
N CYS A 548 3.40 -6.17 -48.06
CA CYS A 548 3.04 -6.25 -46.65
C CYS A 548 2.11 -7.46 -46.44
N PRO A 549 2.52 -8.52 -45.70
CA PRO A 549 1.68 -9.72 -45.52
C PRO A 549 0.42 -9.44 -44.68
N VAL A 550 0.41 -8.36 -43.91
CA VAL A 550 -0.73 -7.99 -43.04
C VAL A 550 -1.81 -7.27 -43.84
N CYS A 551 -1.41 -6.40 -44.78
CA CYS A 551 -2.36 -5.66 -45.61
C CYS A 551 -2.93 -6.54 -46.74
N SER A 552 -2.19 -7.52 -47.26
CA SER A 552 -2.71 -8.48 -48.26
C SER A 552 -3.69 -9.49 -47.68
N ALA A 553 -3.68 -9.72 -46.36
CA ALA A 553 -4.64 -10.61 -45.70
C ALA A 553 -6.01 -9.93 -45.43
N ASN A 554 -6.07 -8.60 -45.38
CA ASN A 554 -7.33 -7.87 -45.11
C ASN A 554 -8.18 -7.62 -46.36
N THR A 555 -7.65 -7.83 -47.56
CA THR A 555 -8.45 -7.75 -48.80
C THR A 555 -9.18 -9.03 -49.18
N SER A 556 -8.97 -10.14 -48.46
CA SER A 556 -9.58 -11.44 -48.78
C SER A 556 -10.38 -12.11 -47.66
N ASN A 557 -10.64 -11.48 -46.52
CA ASN A 557 -11.50 -12.08 -45.49
C ASN A 557 -12.30 -11.04 -44.69
N THR A 558 -13.45 -10.70 -45.19
CA THR A 558 -14.65 -10.44 -44.38
C THR A 558 -15.02 -11.73 -43.66
N ALA A 559 -15.09 -11.68 -42.33
CA ALA A 559 -15.56 -12.70 -41.39
C ALA A 559 -14.52 -13.70 -40.84
N VAL A 560 -13.84 -13.27 -39.77
CA VAL A 560 -13.49 -14.18 -38.65
C VAL A 560 -13.78 -13.46 -37.33
N THR A 561 -14.72 -14.06 -36.61
CA THR A 561 -15.15 -13.70 -35.25
C THR A 561 -13.99 -13.69 -34.25
N ALA A 562 -13.91 -12.64 -33.49
CA ALA A 562 -12.97 -12.49 -32.37
C ALA A 562 -13.35 -13.47 -31.24
N GLU A 563 -12.59 -14.52 -31.05
CA GLU A 563 -12.52 -15.24 -29.77
C GLU A 563 -11.47 -14.58 -28.88
N THR A 564 -11.96 -13.94 -27.83
CA THR A 564 -11.15 -13.38 -26.75
C THR A 564 -10.51 -14.50 -25.95
N VAL A 565 -9.19 -14.62 -26.05
CA VAL A 565 -8.38 -15.36 -25.09
C VAL A 565 -8.03 -14.41 -23.94
N SER A 566 -8.68 -14.60 -22.79
CA SER A 566 -8.33 -13.94 -21.51
C SER A 566 -7.17 -14.69 -20.85
N VAL A 567 -6.08 -14.00 -20.63
CA VAL A 567 -5.01 -14.39 -19.69
C VAL A 567 -5.15 -13.60 -18.39
#